data_7571e19b475348b990e9f897ff25557a
#
_entry.id   7571e19b475348b990e9f897ff25557a
#
_cell.length_a   1.000
_cell.length_b   1.000
_cell.length_c   1.000
_cell.angle_alpha   90.00
_cell.angle_beta   90.00
_cell.angle_gamma   90.00
#
_symmetry.space_group_name_H-M   'P 1'
#
loop_
_entity.id
_entity.type
_entity.pdbx_description
1 polymer ?
#
loop_
_entity_poly.entity_id
_entity_poly.type
_entity_poly.pdbx_seq_one_letter_code
_entity_poly.pdbx_strand_id
1 'polypeptide(L)'
;HDVFVPLGFAAFGLPAENAAIKHGVDPRAWTESNIDRMRVQFRSMGAMFDWSAEVVTSDPAYYRWNQWFFLKLLEQGLAYRKRAAVDFCPGCNTTLAREQVVGEARLCERCGTAVLRKDLEQWFLRITRYADELLDGLERIDWPERVKTMQRNWIGRSEGAEIDFPLPGSPDRISTFTTRPDTLYGVTAIVLAPEHPWVDRLTTLEQAAAVEAYRLQAARSSEIDRLAADREKTGVWTGAHATHPLTGQPVPVWIADYVLTSYGTGAVMFVPAHDERDFAFA
;
A
#
# COMPACT_ATOMS: atom_id res chain seq x y z
N HIS A 1 5.62 -27.92 -33.57
CA HIS A 1 5.91 -27.44 -32.22
C HIS A 1 5.06 -28.22 -31.23
N ASP A 2 5.67 -28.74 -30.17
CA ASP A 2 4.95 -29.33 -29.06
C ASP A 2 4.41 -28.19 -28.19
N VAL A 3 3.12 -28.26 -27.87
CA VAL A 3 2.46 -27.23 -27.05
C VAL A 3 2.13 -27.85 -25.69
N PHE A 4 2.66 -27.27 -24.62
CA PHE A 4 2.39 -27.67 -23.25
C PHE A 4 1.38 -26.69 -22.63
N VAL A 5 0.19 -27.20 -22.27
CA VAL A 5 -0.90 -26.40 -21.67
C VAL A 5 -1.30 -27.05 -20.34
N PRO A 6 -0.62 -26.75 -19.24
CA PRO A 6 -0.98 -27.27 -17.92
C PRO A 6 -2.25 -26.61 -17.40
N LEU A 7 -2.93 -27.28 -16.46
CA LEU A 7 -4.09 -26.74 -15.74
C LEU A 7 -3.82 -26.75 -14.23
N GLY A 8 -4.18 -25.66 -13.55
CA GLY A 8 -4.11 -25.57 -12.09
C GLY A 8 -5.40 -25.06 -11.47
N PHE A 9 -5.82 -25.72 -10.39
CA PHE A 9 -6.94 -25.27 -9.56
C PHE A 9 -6.41 -24.54 -8.32
N ALA A 10 -6.70 -23.24 -8.22
CA ALA A 10 -6.45 -22.44 -7.00
C ALA A 10 -7.53 -22.76 -5.97
N ALA A 11 -7.28 -23.72 -5.11
CA ALA A 11 -8.30 -24.41 -4.34
C ALA A 11 -8.41 -23.99 -2.85
N PHE A 12 -7.49 -23.16 -2.35
CA PHE A 12 -7.61 -22.54 -1.04
C PHE A 12 -8.44 -21.26 -1.10
N GLY A 13 -9.15 -20.96 -0.03
CA GLY A 13 -9.73 -19.65 0.13
C GLY A 13 -11.05 -19.61 0.88
N LEU A 14 -11.33 -18.46 1.47
CA LEU A 14 -12.53 -18.16 2.22
C LEU A 14 -13.85 -18.34 1.42
N PRO A 15 -13.92 -18.08 0.10
CA PRO A 15 -15.15 -18.35 -0.65
C PRO A 15 -15.61 -19.80 -0.60
N ALA A 16 -14.66 -20.76 -0.67
CA ALA A 16 -14.96 -22.19 -0.55
C ALA A 16 -15.43 -22.55 0.87
N GLU A 17 -14.78 -22.00 1.89
CA GLU A 17 -15.17 -22.21 3.30
C GLU A 17 -16.57 -21.64 3.58
N ASN A 18 -16.85 -20.42 3.14
CA ASN A 18 -18.18 -19.81 3.31
C ASN A 18 -19.29 -20.58 2.60
N ALA A 19 -19.01 -21.07 1.39
CA ALA A 19 -19.96 -21.92 0.67
C ALA A 19 -20.20 -23.24 1.40
N ALA A 20 -19.14 -23.87 1.91
CA ALA A 20 -19.24 -25.10 2.69
C ALA A 20 -20.05 -24.91 3.98
N ILE A 21 -19.81 -23.83 4.72
CA ILE A 21 -20.58 -23.46 5.91
C ILE A 21 -22.05 -23.27 5.55
N LYS A 22 -22.33 -22.52 4.46
CA LYS A 22 -23.71 -22.26 4.01
C LYS A 22 -24.48 -23.54 3.66
N HIS A 23 -23.78 -24.54 3.11
CA HIS A 23 -24.36 -25.80 2.70
C HIS A 23 -24.26 -26.92 3.75
N GLY A 24 -23.61 -26.64 4.90
CA GLY A 24 -23.42 -27.62 5.99
C GLY A 24 -22.54 -28.81 5.60
N VAL A 25 -21.55 -28.59 4.74
CA VAL A 25 -20.64 -29.62 4.23
C VAL A 25 -19.18 -29.30 4.61
N ASP A 26 -18.31 -30.31 4.57
CA ASP A 26 -16.89 -30.11 4.79
C ASP A 26 -16.26 -29.29 3.64
N PRO A 27 -15.45 -28.25 3.91
CA PRO A 27 -14.84 -27.41 2.88
C PRO A 27 -13.98 -28.16 1.88
N ARG A 28 -13.26 -29.20 2.33
CA ARG A 28 -12.45 -30.03 1.46
C ARG A 28 -13.31 -30.83 0.49
N ALA A 29 -14.34 -31.53 1.01
CA ALA A 29 -15.27 -32.29 0.19
C ALA A 29 -16.01 -31.41 -0.83
N TRP A 30 -16.42 -30.20 -0.41
CA TRP A 30 -17.02 -29.20 -1.29
C TRP A 30 -16.07 -28.80 -2.44
N THR A 31 -14.83 -28.49 -2.11
CA THR A 31 -13.81 -28.06 -3.08
C THR A 31 -13.48 -29.18 -4.06
N GLU A 32 -13.22 -30.40 -3.58
CA GLU A 32 -12.90 -31.57 -4.40
C GLU A 32 -14.05 -31.88 -5.38
N SER A 33 -15.30 -31.87 -4.90
CA SER A 33 -16.48 -32.08 -5.74
C SER A 33 -16.62 -31.02 -6.85
N ASN A 34 -16.31 -29.76 -6.57
CA ASN A 34 -16.35 -28.71 -7.57
C ASN A 34 -15.21 -28.86 -8.60
N ILE A 35 -14.02 -29.23 -8.17
CA ILE A 35 -12.89 -29.52 -9.09
C ILE A 35 -13.25 -30.65 -10.04
N ASP A 36 -13.84 -31.74 -9.54
CA ASP A 36 -14.27 -32.87 -10.38
C ASP A 36 -15.30 -32.43 -11.41
N ARG A 37 -16.27 -31.61 -11.02
CA ARG A 37 -17.26 -31.03 -11.93
C ARG A 37 -16.60 -30.14 -12.99
N MET A 38 -15.65 -29.30 -12.62
CA MET A 38 -14.92 -28.46 -13.56
C MET A 38 -14.10 -29.29 -14.56
N ARG A 39 -13.47 -30.38 -14.12
CA ARG A 39 -12.76 -31.33 -15.02
C ARG A 39 -13.70 -31.88 -16.09
N VAL A 40 -14.88 -32.31 -15.68
CA VAL A 40 -15.89 -32.82 -16.64
C VAL A 40 -16.32 -31.72 -17.62
N GLN A 41 -16.57 -30.51 -17.13
CA GLN A 41 -16.95 -29.37 -17.96
C GLN A 41 -15.87 -29.00 -18.97
N PHE A 42 -14.61 -28.89 -18.57
CA PHE A 42 -13.50 -28.58 -19.46
C PHE A 42 -13.30 -29.68 -20.54
N ARG A 43 -13.41 -30.94 -20.15
CA ARG A 43 -13.36 -32.03 -21.14
C ARG A 43 -14.51 -31.99 -22.13
N SER A 44 -15.72 -31.67 -21.68
CA SER A 44 -16.88 -31.58 -22.58
C SER A 44 -16.79 -30.38 -23.53
N MET A 45 -16.08 -29.34 -23.18
CA MET A 45 -15.76 -28.19 -24.05
C MET A 45 -14.67 -28.48 -25.06
N GLY A 46 -13.99 -29.65 -24.99
CA GLY A 46 -12.85 -29.98 -25.84
C GLY A 46 -11.58 -29.22 -25.47
N ALA A 47 -11.44 -28.73 -24.21
CA ALA A 47 -10.25 -28.04 -23.75
C ALA A 47 -9.02 -28.95 -23.80
N MET A 48 -7.99 -28.53 -24.54
CA MET A 48 -6.76 -29.28 -24.80
C MET A 48 -5.71 -29.05 -23.72
N PHE A 49 -6.07 -29.36 -22.47
CA PHE A 49 -5.11 -29.32 -21.37
C PHE A 49 -4.30 -30.62 -21.29
N ASP A 50 -3.05 -30.52 -20.86
CA ASP A 50 -2.28 -31.66 -20.43
C ASP A 50 -2.73 -32.10 -19.03
N TRP A 51 -3.70 -32.98 -18.97
CA TRP A 51 -4.28 -33.50 -17.73
C TRP A 51 -3.28 -34.26 -16.85
N SER A 52 -2.15 -34.70 -17.40
CA SER A 52 -1.09 -35.35 -16.63
C SER A 52 -0.27 -34.31 -15.80
N ALA A 53 -0.31 -33.07 -16.23
CA ALA A 53 0.36 -31.94 -15.58
C ALA A 53 -0.61 -31.06 -14.77
N GLU A 54 -1.77 -31.61 -14.41
CA GLU A 54 -2.74 -30.93 -13.55
C GLU A 54 -2.18 -30.76 -12.12
N VAL A 55 -2.42 -29.58 -11.54
CA VAL A 55 -2.07 -29.31 -10.14
C VAL A 55 -3.28 -28.78 -9.38
N VAL A 56 -3.37 -29.14 -8.08
CA VAL A 56 -4.36 -28.60 -7.14
C VAL A 56 -3.60 -27.96 -6.00
N THR A 57 -3.75 -26.65 -5.80
CA THR A 57 -2.93 -25.92 -4.83
C THR A 57 -3.21 -26.28 -3.38
N SER A 58 -4.36 -26.89 -3.07
CA SER A 58 -4.71 -27.43 -1.75
C SER A 58 -4.22 -28.86 -1.51
N ASP A 59 -3.58 -29.49 -2.49
CA ASP A 59 -2.93 -30.80 -2.27
C ASP A 59 -1.68 -30.63 -1.40
N PRO A 60 -1.52 -31.41 -0.32
CA PRO A 60 -0.30 -31.42 0.49
C PRO A 60 0.99 -31.61 -0.30
N ALA A 61 0.95 -32.42 -1.38
CA ALA A 61 2.10 -32.60 -2.27
C ALA A 61 2.50 -31.32 -2.99
N TYR A 62 1.55 -30.40 -3.22
CA TYR A 62 1.80 -29.10 -3.81
C TYR A 62 2.18 -28.05 -2.75
N TYR A 63 1.33 -27.78 -1.75
CA TYR A 63 1.54 -26.64 -0.84
C TYR A 63 2.75 -26.81 0.10
N ARG A 64 3.27 -28.03 0.30
CA ARG A 64 4.54 -28.23 1.02
C ARG A 64 5.70 -27.43 0.42
N TRP A 65 5.66 -27.19 -0.91
CA TRP A 65 6.67 -26.39 -1.59
C TRP A 65 6.52 -24.89 -1.28
N ASN A 66 5.29 -24.40 -1.13
CA ASN A 66 5.03 -23.04 -0.65
C ASN A 66 5.53 -22.86 0.78
N GLN A 67 5.30 -23.87 1.64
CA GLN A 67 5.81 -23.85 3.01
C GLN A 67 7.35 -23.86 3.04
N TRP A 68 7.97 -24.70 2.24
CA TRP A 68 9.42 -24.77 2.11
C TRP A 68 9.99 -23.41 1.61
N PHE A 69 9.37 -22.84 0.58
CA PHE A 69 9.80 -21.54 0.05
C PHE A 69 9.67 -20.43 1.08
N PHE A 70 8.55 -20.40 1.82
CA PHE A 70 8.37 -19.45 2.91
C PHE A 70 9.48 -19.57 3.98
N LEU A 71 9.84 -20.80 4.37
CA LEU A 71 10.94 -21.03 5.32
C LEU A 71 12.27 -20.52 4.77
N LYS A 72 12.53 -20.66 3.47
CA LYS A 72 13.73 -20.08 2.84
C LYS A 72 13.73 -18.56 2.87
N LEU A 73 12.58 -17.92 2.64
CA LEU A 73 12.46 -16.46 2.78
C LEU A 73 12.70 -16.02 4.22
N LEU A 74 12.20 -16.76 5.20
CA LEU A 74 12.40 -16.49 6.61
C LEU A 74 13.88 -16.65 7.02
N GLU A 75 14.53 -17.74 6.62
CA GLU A 75 15.97 -17.99 6.85
C GLU A 75 16.84 -16.85 6.28
N GLN A 76 16.45 -16.28 5.14
CA GLN A 76 17.15 -15.16 4.50
C GLN A 76 16.77 -13.78 5.07
N GLY A 77 15.91 -13.72 6.08
CA GLY A 77 15.41 -12.47 6.66
C GLY A 77 14.52 -11.64 5.69
N LEU A 78 14.03 -12.28 4.63
CA LEU A 78 13.11 -11.66 3.66
C LEU A 78 11.67 -11.69 4.13
N ALA A 79 11.27 -12.70 4.90
CA ALA A 79 10.00 -12.75 5.61
C ALA A 79 10.21 -12.30 7.06
N TYR A 80 9.29 -11.48 7.59
CA TYR A 80 9.33 -10.99 8.97
C TYR A 80 7.92 -10.68 9.48
N ARG A 81 7.78 -10.59 10.81
CA ARG A 81 6.52 -10.20 11.44
C ARG A 81 6.59 -8.77 11.96
N LYS A 82 5.51 -8.04 11.81
CA LYS A 82 5.29 -6.76 12.50
C LYS A 82 3.80 -6.50 12.71
N ARG A 83 3.49 -5.65 13.67
CA ARG A 83 2.13 -5.10 13.80
C ARG A 83 1.90 -4.04 12.73
N ALA A 84 0.76 -4.11 12.08
CA ALA A 84 0.33 -3.13 11.08
C ALA A 84 -1.19 -3.04 11.05
N ALA A 85 -1.68 -1.86 10.71
CA ALA A 85 -3.10 -1.64 10.47
C ALA A 85 -3.51 -2.34 9.18
N VAL A 86 -4.49 -3.23 9.29
CA VAL A 86 -5.07 -3.99 8.18
C VAL A 86 -6.56 -3.74 8.09
N ASP A 87 -7.12 -3.89 6.90
CA ASP A 87 -8.55 -3.88 6.71
C ASP A 87 -9.15 -5.21 7.21
N PHE A 88 -10.12 -5.13 8.10
CA PHE A 88 -10.75 -6.28 8.75
C PHE A 88 -12.25 -6.22 8.59
N CYS A 89 -12.84 -7.30 8.08
CA CYS A 89 -14.30 -7.46 8.01
C CYS A 89 -14.82 -8.22 9.23
N PRO A 90 -15.60 -7.59 10.11
CA PRO A 90 -16.19 -8.30 11.25
C PRO A 90 -17.25 -9.31 10.84
N GLY A 91 -17.95 -9.11 9.71
CA GLY A 91 -18.93 -10.05 9.20
C GLY A 91 -18.34 -11.34 8.65
N CYS A 92 -17.20 -11.26 7.94
CA CYS A 92 -16.47 -12.42 7.46
C CYS A 92 -15.41 -12.92 8.45
N ASN A 93 -15.18 -12.17 9.55
CA ASN A 93 -14.13 -12.42 10.56
C ASN A 93 -12.74 -12.67 9.96
N THR A 94 -12.35 -11.85 8.97
CA THR A 94 -11.07 -12.00 8.26
C THR A 94 -10.48 -10.66 7.87
N THR A 95 -9.17 -10.66 7.62
CA THR A 95 -8.49 -9.53 6.98
C THR A 95 -8.84 -9.50 5.49
N LEU A 96 -8.87 -8.31 4.93
CA LEU A 96 -9.18 -8.06 3.53
C LEU A 96 -7.97 -7.47 2.82
N ALA A 97 -7.78 -7.89 1.56
CA ALA A 97 -6.97 -7.13 0.63
C ALA A 97 -7.70 -5.84 0.24
N ARG A 98 -6.95 -4.86 -0.24
CA ARG A 98 -7.52 -3.57 -0.57
C ARG A 98 -8.64 -3.64 -1.61
N GLU A 99 -8.45 -4.45 -2.65
CA GLU A 99 -9.40 -4.67 -3.75
C GLU A 99 -10.75 -5.24 -3.27
N GLN A 100 -10.77 -5.77 -2.05
CA GLN A 100 -11.96 -6.35 -1.42
C GLN A 100 -12.74 -5.34 -0.55
N VAL A 101 -12.26 -4.10 -0.50
CA VAL A 101 -12.93 -2.99 0.19
C VAL A 101 -13.50 -2.05 -0.86
N VAL A 102 -14.83 -2.00 -0.99
CA VAL A 102 -15.50 -1.30 -2.08
C VAL A 102 -16.28 -0.06 -1.62
N GLY A 103 -16.26 0.95 -2.48
CA GLY A 103 -17.00 2.20 -2.32
C GLY A 103 -16.47 3.11 -1.22
N GLU A 104 -16.97 4.33 -1.17
CA GLU A 104 -16.59 5.34 -0.16
C GLU A 104 -16.96 4.92 1.27
N ALA A 105 -18.03 4.14 1.42
CA ALA A 105 -18.46 3.59 2.71
C ALA A 105 -17.57 2.44 3.20
N ARG A 106 -16.53 2.05 2.45
CA ARG A 106 -15.57 0.99 2.77
C ARG A 106 -16.26 -0.32 3.16
N LEU A 107 -17.05 -0.87 2.26
CA LEU A 107 -17.77 -2.10 2.48
C LEU A 107 -16.98 -3.33 2.02
N CYS A 108 -17.15 -4.44 2.73
CA CYS A 108 -16.62 -5.73 2.29
C CYS A 108 -17.31 -6.19 0.99
N GLU A 109 -16.56 -6.46 -0.08
CA GLU A 109 -17.09 -6.94 -1.36
C GLU A 109 -17.95 -8.21 -1.26
N ARG A 110 -17.69 -9.03 -0.21
CA ARG A 110 -18.33 -10.34 -0.03
C ARG A 110 -19.64 -10.29 0.75
N CYS A 111 -19.70 -9.50 1.81
CA CYS A 111 -20.84 -9.51 2.72
C CYS A 111 -21.49 -8.13 2.94
N GLY A 112 -20.95 -7.07 2.35
CA GLY A 112 -21.48 -5.71 2.50
C GLY A 112 -21.29 -5.09 3.88
N THR A 113 -20.61 -5.76 4.82
CA THR A 113 -20.35 -5.22 6.16
C THR A 113 -19.28 -4.13 6.09
N ALA A 114 -19.47 -3.05 6.87
CA ALA A 114 -18.47 -1.99 6.98
C ALA A 114 -17.12 -2.54 7.50
N VAL A 115 -16.05 -2.19 6.80
CA VAL A 115 -14.70 -2.65 7.08
C VAL A 115 -14.06 -1.75 8.14
N LEU A 116 -13.39 -2.38 9.11
CA LEU A 116 -12.69 -1.71 10.21
C LEU A 116 -11.18 -1.77 9.97
N ARG A 117 -10.47 -0.73 10.38
CA ARG A 117 -9.01 -0.78 10.51
C ARG A 117 -8.67 -1.45 11.85
N LYS A 118 -7.85 -2.50 11.82
CA LYS A 118 -7.43 -3.25 13.00
C LYS A 118 -5.93 -3.48 13.01
N ASP A 119 -5.31 -3.21 14.14
CA ASP A 119 -3.88 -3.40 14.31
C ASP A 119 -3.61 -4.87 14.66
N LEU A 120 -3.05 -5.61 13.71
CA LEU A 120 -2.75 -7.03 13.85
C LEU A 120 -1.28 -7.32 13.56
N GLU A 121 -0.75 -8.35 14.21
CA GLU A 121 0.54 -8.90 13.87
C GLU A 121 0.44 -9.71 12.57
N GLN A 122 1.19 -9.31 11.55
CA GLN A 122 1.13 -9.87 10.20
C GLN A 122 2.53 -10.25 9.70
N TRP A 123 2.57 -11.18 8.74
CA TRP A 123 3.75 -11.47 7.97
C TRP A 123 3.94 -10.47 6.83
N PHE A 124 5.17 -10.06 6.64
CA PHE A 124 5.61 -9.15 5.58
C PHE A 124 6.79 -9.74 4.83
N LEU A 125 6.89 -9.41 3.54
CA LEU A 125 8.04 -9.70 2.71
C LEU A 125 8.80 -8.40 2.41
N ARG A 126 10.14 -8.43 2.48
CA ARG A 126 11.02 -7.28 2.16
C ARG A 126 11.20 -7.14 0.65
N ILE A 127 10.11 -6.93 -0.08
CA ILE A 127 10.16 -6.85 -1.55
C ILE A 127 11.00 -5.68 -2.06
N THR A 128 11.04 -4.57 -1.33
CA THR A 128 11.81 -3.37 -1.69
C THR A 128 13.32 -3.56 -1.60
N ARG A 129 13.80 -4.63 -0.94
CA ARG A 129 15.23 -4.93 -0.86
C ARG A 129 15.88 -5.15 -2.22
N TYR A 130 15.11 -5.58 -3.20
CA TYR A 130 15.56 -5.87 -4.55
C TYR A 130 15.15 -4.81 -5.58
N ALA A 131 14.64 -3.66 -5.14
CA ALA A 131 14.12 -2.64 -6.03
C ALA A 131 15.18 -2.12 -7.02
N ASP A 132 16.36 -1.77 -6.52
CA ASP A 132 17.47 -1.29 -7.37
C ASP A 132 18.00 -2.39 -8.29
N GLU A 133 18.17 -3.62 -7.78
CA GLU A 133 18.63 -4.76 -8.58
C GLU A 133 17.64 -5.11 -9.71
N LEU A 134 16.34 -5.03 -9.43
CA LEU A 134 15.30 -5.23 -10.44
C LEU A 134 15.32 -4.12 -11.49
N LEU A 135 15.52 -2.88 -11.08
CA LEU A 135 15.61 -1.74 -11.99
C LEU A 135 16.83 -1.87 -12.93
N ASP A 136 18.01 -2.15 -12.37
CA ASP A 136 19.23 -2.36 -13.14
C ASP A 136 19.14 -3.60 -14.04
N GLY A 137 18.42 -4.63 -13.59
CA GLY A 137 18.18 -5.86 -14.32
C GLY A 137 17.39 -5.67 -15.62
N LEU A 138 16.58 -4.61 -15.73
CA LEU A 138 15.81 -4.31 -16.95
C LEU A 138 16.70 -4.05 -18.17
N GLU A 139 17.92 -3.58 -17.96
CA GLU A 139 18.89 -3.32 -19.05
C GLU A 139 19.49 -4.62 -19.61
N ARG A 140 19.36 -5.74 -18.90
CA ARG A 140 19.97 -7.03 -19.26
C ARG A 140 19.02 -7.99 -19.96
N ILE A 141 17.72 -7.62 -20.05
CA ILE A 141 16.68 -8.49 -20.61
C ILE A 141 16.14 -7.93 -21.92
N ASP A 142 15.83 -8.82 -22.85
CA ASP A 142 15.22 -8.47 -24.13
C ASP A 142 13.68 -8.43 -24.01
N TRP A 143 13.20 -7.40 -23.30
CA TRP A 143 11.77 -7.13 -23.16
C TRP A 143 11.37 -5.90 -23.99
N PRO A 144 10.11 -5.84 -24.45
CA PRO A 144 9.59 -4.65 -25.12
C PRO A 144 9.76 -3.39 -24.24
N GLU A 145 10.20 -2.28 -24.84
CA GLU A 145 10.49 -1.05 -24.11
C GLU A 145 9.27 -0.53 -23.31
N ARG A 146 8.08 -0.71 -23.85
CA ARG A 146 6.84 -0.40 -23.10
C ARG A 146 6.76 -1.11 -21.74
N VAL A 147 7.14 -2.39 -21.70
CA VAL A 147 7.10 -3.17 -20.46
C VAL A 147 8.18 -2.71 -19.50
N LYS A 148 9.41 -2.45 -20.01
CA LYS A 148 10.51 -1.90 -19.19
C LYS A 148 10.12 -0.56 -18.57
N THR A 149 9.49 0.34 -19.35
CA THR A 149 9.01 1.64 -18.85
C THR A 149 7.95 1.47 -17.76
N MET A 150 7.01 0.54 -17.92
CA MET A 150 6.01 0.25 -16.88
C MET A 150 6.68 -0.25 -15.59
N GLN A 151 7.70 -1.11 -15.69
CA GLN A 151 8.45 -1.61 -14.54
C GLN A 151 9.26 -0.50 -13.84
N ARG A 152 9.97 0.36 -14.61
CA ARG A 152 10.69 1.51 -14.07
C ARG A 152 9.76 2.45 -13.30
N ASN A 153 8.61 2.77 -13.91
CA ASN A 153 7.61 3.64 -13.28
C ASN A 153 7.00 3.01 -12.01
N TRP A 154 6.80 1.69 -12.02
CA TRP A 154 6.28 0.97 -10.85
C TRP A 154 7.27 0.96 -9.68
N ILE A 155 8.56 0.73 -9.95
CA ILE A 155 9.62 0.79 -8.94
C ILE A 155 9.78 2.23 -8.43
N GLY A 156 9.69 3.23 -9.31
CA GLY A 156 9.60 4.64 -8.95
C GLY A 156 10.82 5.17 -8.21
N ARG A 157 12.06 4.79 -8.63
CA ARG A 157 13.28 5.35 -8.06
C ARG A 157 13.29 6.87 -8.22
N SER A 158 13.47 7.57 -7.11
CA SER A 158 13.55 9.04 -7.05
C SER A 158 14.86 9.45 -6.40
N GLU A 159 15.54 10.41 -6.99
CA GLU A 159 16.75 11.03 -6.44
C GLU A 159 16.45 12.48 -6.07
N GLY A 160 16.89 12.90 -4.91
CA GLY A 160 16.61 14.23 -4.40
C GLY A 160 17.51 14.60 -3.23
N ALA A 161 17.13 15.68 -2.55
CA ALA A 161 17.83 16.19 -1.38
C ALA A 161 16.91 16.21 -0.15
N GLU A 162 17.48 15.97 1.01
CA GLU A 162 16.84 16.29 2.28
C GLU A 162 17.20 17.71 2.68
N ILE A 163 16.20 18.50 3.05
CA ILE A 163 16.36 19.90 3.46
C ILE A 163 15.77 20.04 4.86
N ASP A 164 16.60 20.53 5.77
CA ASP A 164 16.26 20.73 7.16
C ASP A 164 15.66 22.14 7.40
N PHE A 165 14.50 22.18 8.03
CA PHE A 165 13.84 23.39 8.48
C PHE A 165 13.93 23.46 10.00
N PRO A 166 14.76 24.36 10.57
CA PRO A 166 14.90 24.51 12.02
C PRO A 166 13.59 24.93 12.69
N LEU A 167 13.38 24.42 13.90
CA LEU A 167 12.23 24.83 14.73
C LEU A 167 12.64 25.99 15.66
N PRO A 168 11.87 27.08 15.69
CA PRO A 168 12.18 28.23 16.55
C PRO A 168 12.29 27.83 18.03
N GLY A 169 13.39 28.22 18.67
CA GLY A 169 13.62 27.95 20.10
C GLY A 169 13.95 26.50 20.47
N SER A 170 14.22 25.65 19.49
CA SER A 170 14.58 24.24 19.69
C SER A 170 15.82 23.89 18.87
N PRO A 171 16.66 22.94 19.28
CA PRO A 171 17.71 22.37 18.44
C PRO A 171 17.15 21.42 17.36
N ASP A 172 15.86 21.14 17.41
CA ASP A 172 15.18 20.22 16.49
C ASP A 172 14.93 20.84 15.12
N ARG A 173 14.70 20.00 14.13
CA ARG A 173 14.43 20.38 12.75
C ARG A 173 13.45 19.41 12.09
N ILE A 174 12.69 19.90 11.13
CA ILE A 174 11.88 19.08 10.24
C ILE A 174 12.69 18.83 8.97
N SER A 175 13.03 17.59 8.67
CA SER A 175 13.67 17.21 7.41
C SER A 175 12.60 16.92 6.37
N THR A 176 12.69 17.60 5.23
CA THR A 176 11.79 17.38 4.07
C THR A 176 12.59 16.76 2.92
N PHE A 177 12.01 15.80 2.21
CA PHE A 177 12.61 15.27 0.99
C PHE A 177 12.02 15.98 -0.23
N THR A 178 12.89 16.39 -1.16
CA THR A 178 12.46 16.99 -2.44
C THR A 178 13.33 16.53 -3.60
N THR A 179 12.72 16.29 -4.76
CA THR A 179 13.43 16.09 -6.04
C THR A 179 13.75 17.42 -6.74
N ARG A 180 13.24 18.55 -6.22
CA ARG A 180 13.38 19.88 -6.77
C ARG A 180 13.94 20.87 -5.72
N PRO A 181 15.21 20.67 -5.26
CA PRO A 181 15.83 21.59 -4.30
C PRO A 181 15.99 23.03 -4.84
N ASP A 182 15.99 23.18 -6.17
CA ASP A 182 16.01 24.46 -6.88
C ASP A 182 14.80 25.37 -6.55
N THR A 183 13.67 24.79 -6.12
CA THR A 183 12.45 25.54 -5.76
C THR A 183 12.42 26.03 -4.31
N LEU A 184 13.48 25.82 -3.53
CA LEU A 184 13.53 26.10 -2.10
C LEU A 184 13.12 27.55 -1.77
N TYR A 185 13.50 28.54 -2.55
CA TYR A 185 13.09 29.94 -2.34
C TYR A 185 11.60 30.19 -2.47
N GLY A 186 10.88 29.30 -3.15
CA GLY A 186 9.42 29.37 -3.32
C GLY A 186 8.61 28.69 -2.23
N VAL A 187 9.27 28.19 -1.17
CA VAL A 187 8.59 27.50 -0.06
C VAL A 187 7.76 28.51 0.73
N THR A 188 6.46 28.23 0.84
CA THR A 188 5.50 29.05 1.62
C THR A 188 4.97 28.36 2.85
N ALA A 189 5.13 27.02 2.96
CA ALA A 189 4.78 26.23 4.12
C ALA A 189 5.58 24.92 4.16
N ILE A 190 5.51 24.21 5.28
CA ILE A 190 5.88 22.80 5.41
C ILE A 190 4.60 22.01 5.61
N VAL A 191 4.46 20.88 4.88
CA VAL A 191 3.30 20.02 5.04
C VAL A 191 3.76 18.64 5.52
N LEU A 192 3.16 18.18 6.63
CA LEU A 192 3.42 16.87 7.23
C LEU A 192 2.29 15.89 6.87
N ALA A 193 2.64 14.61 6.80
CA ALA A 193 1.63 13.57 6.84
C ALA A 193 0.85 13.62 8.17
N PRO A 194 -0.45 13.36 8.20
CA PRO A 194 -1.25 13.39 9.44
C PRO A 194 -0.74 12.44 10.53
N GLU A 195 -0.04 11.37 10.14
CA GLU A 195 0.56 10.35 11.03
C GLU A 195 2.00 10.66 11.43
N HIS A 196 2.55 11.79 10.97
CA HIS A 196 3.96 12.12 11.23
C HIS A 196 4.22 12.38 12.71
N PRO A 197 5.34 11.88 13.30
CA PRO A 197 5.62 12.03 14.74
C PRO A 197 5.70 13.49 15.24
N TRP A 198 6.06 14.43 14.36
CA TRP A 198 6.11 15.85 14.69
C TRP A 198 4.74 16.49 14.89
N VAL A 199 3.64 15.89 14.41
CA VAL A 199 2.30 16.48 14.54
C VAL A 199 1.93 16.69 16.01
N ASP A 200 2.15 15.68 16.86
CA ASP A 200 1.84 15.77 18.30
C ASP A 200 2.67 16.84 19.02
N ARG A 201 3.91 17.07 18.56
CA ARG A 201 4.84 18.04 19.17
C ARG A 201 4.61 19.49 18.71
N LEU A 202 4.12 19.67 17.49
CA LEU A 202 3.95 20.96 16.84
C LEU A 202 2.53 21.50 16.93
N THR A 203 1.56 20.67 17.29
CA THR A 203 0.17 21.10 17.42
C THR A 203 0.01 21.97 18.65
N THR A 204 -0.42 23.22 18.45
CA THR A 204 -0.74 24.14 19.56
C THR A 204 -2.04 23.74 20.22
N LEU A 205 -2.23 24.18 21.48
CA LEU A 205 -3.47 23.92 22.24
C LEU A 205 -4.72 24.40 21.48
N GLU A 206 -4.62 25.55 20.81
CA GLU A 206 -5.71 26.12 20.01
C GLU A 206 -6.10 25.29 18.81
N GLN A 207 -5.12 24.59 18.17
CA GLN A 207 -5.34 23.77 16.99
C GLN A 207 -5.59 22.30 17.32
N ALA A 208 -5.43 21.88 18.57
CA ALA A 208 -5.48 20.46 18.96
C ALA A 208 -6.77 19.75 18.52
N ALA A 209 -7.92 20.39 18.69
CA ALA A 209 -9.21 19.78 18.31
C ALA A 209 -9.36 19.63 16.79
N ALA A 210 -8.93 20.63 16.02
CA ALA A 210 -9.00 20.62 14.56
C ALA A 210 -8.03 19.60 13.96
N VAL A 211 -6.81 19.54 14.47
CA VAL A 211 -5.78 18.57 14.06
C VAL A 211 -6.22 17.13 14.35
N GLU A 212 -6.75 16.86 15.54
CA GLU A 212 -7.21 15.52 15.90
C GLU A 212 -8.43 15.08 15.05
N ALA A 213 -9.39 15.96 14.82
CA ALA A 213 -10.52 15.68 13.94
C ALA A 213 -10.05 15.35 12.52
N TYR A 214 -9.07 16.10 12.01
CA TYR A 214 -8.50 15.89 10.69
C TYR A 214 -7.72 14.57 10.60
N ARG A 215 -6.91 14.23 11.60
CA ARG A 215 -6.20 12.94 11.69
C ARG A 215 -7.15 11.75 11.64
N LEU A 216 -8.26 11.82 12.39
CA LEU A 216 -9.31 10.79 12.38
C LEU A 216 -10.00 10.67 11.00
N GLN A 217 -10.19 11.80 10.31
CA GLN A 217 -10.72 11.79 8.94
C GLN A 217 -9.72 11.17 7.95
N ALA A 218 -8.46 11.60 7.98
CA ALA A 218 -7.40 11.08 7.10
C ALA A 218 -7.15 9.58 7.29
N ALA A 219 -7.22 9.09 8.54
CA ALA A 219 -7.05 7.68 8.88
C ALA A 219 -8.13 6.76 8.28
N ARG A 220 -9.26 7.30 7.83
CA ARG A 220 -10.32 6.53 7.14
C ARG A 220 -10.01 6.28 5.67
N SER A 221 -9.08 7.02 5.06
CA SER A 221 -8.68 6.89 3.65
C SER A 221 -7.41 6.05 3.52
N SER A 222 -7.32 5.25 2.45
CA SER A 222 -6.06 4.57 2.14
C SER A 222 -5.05 5.54 1.52
N GLU A 223 -3.75 5.21 1.56
CA GLU A 223 -2.71 6.04 0.93
C GLU A 223 -2.96 6.29 -0.56
N ILE A 224 -3.48 5.32 -1.29
CA ILE A 224 -3.76 5.47 -2.71
C ILE A 224 -4.99 6.35 -2.97
N ASP A 225 -6.03 6.24 -2.12
CA ASP A 225 -7.18 7.15 -2.20
C ASP A 225 -6.76 8.58 -1.91
N ARG A 226 -5.81 8.78 -0.99
CA ARG A 226 -5.22 10.08 -0.66
C ARG A 226 -4.41 10.68 -1.81
N LEU A 227 -3.80 9.82 -2.66
CA LEU A 227 -3.01 10.24 -3.84
C LEU A 227 -3.83 10.37 -5.12
N ALA A 228 -5.12 10.03 -5.13
CA ALA A 228 -5.97 10.13 -6.31
C ALA A 228 -5.97 11.58 -6.86
N ALA A 229 -5.78 11.72 -8.18
CA ALA A 229 -5.60 13.03 -8.82
C ALA A 229 -6.86 13.87 -8.81
N ASP A 230 -8.02 13.23 -8.84
CA ASP A 230 -9.35 13.83 -8.89
C ASP A 230 -9.90 14.22 -7.52
N ARG A 231 -9.17 13.90 -6.43
CA ARG A 231 -9.59 14.22 -5.07
C ARG A 231 -9.16 15.65 -4.69
N GLU A 232 -10.07 16.39 -4.07
CA GLU A 232 -9.77 17.66 -3.42
C GLU A 232 -8.68 17.49 -2.36
N LYS A 233 -7.65 18.36 -2.41
CA LYS A 233 -6.56 18.34 -1.42
C LYS A 233 -6.98 19.15 -0.21
N THR A 234 -6.89 18.52 0.96
CA THR A 234 -7.31 19.14 2.23
C THR A 234 -6.20 19.10 3.27
N GLY A 235 -6.27 19.98 4.24
CA GLY A 235 -5.30 20.03 5.33
C GLY A 235 -5.71 20.97 6.44
N VAL A 236 -4.95 20.93 7.54
CA VAL A 236 -5.17 21.76 8.73
C VAL A 236 -3.84 22.30 9.23
N TRP A 237 -3.83 23.57 9.62
CA TRP A 237 -2.67 24.21 10.23
C TRP A 237 -2.43 23.68 11.65
N THR A 238 -1.17 23.42 12.01
CA THR A 238 -0.80 22.93 13.35
C THR A 238 -0.73 24.02 14.42
N GLY A 239 -0.70 25.30 14.00
CA GLY A 239 -0.42 26.44 14.86
C GLY A 239 1.07 26.78 14.97
N ALA A 240 1.96 25.92 14.53
CA ALA A 240 3.40 26.11 14.60
C ALA A 240 4.01 26.64 13.31
N HIS A 241 5.25 27.11 13.42
CA HIS A 241 6.09 27.55 12.31
C HIS A 241 7.46 26.86 12.38
N ALA A 242 8.06 26.61 11.22
CA ALA A 242 9.46 26.31 11.08
C ALA A 242 10.22 27.52 10.53
N THR A 243 11.53 27.48 10.50
CA THR A 243 12.36 28.56 9.95
C THR A 243 12.85 28.14 8.56
N HIS A 244 12.63 29.00 7.56
CA HIS A 244 13.17 28.78 6.22
C HIS A 244 14.71 28.84 6.26
N PRO A 245 15.42 27.78 5.79
CA PRO A 245 16.85 27.64 6.03
C PRO A 245 17.72 28.71 5.35
N LEU A 246 17.26 29.29 4.25
CA LEU A 246 18.02 30.31 3.50
C LEU A 246 17.60 31.74 3.86
N THR A 247 16.31 32.00 4.06
CA THR A 247 15.80 33.35 4.28
C THR A 247 15.64 33.72 5.74
N GLY A 248 15.61 32.74 6.65
CA GLY A 248 15.33 32.94 8.08
C GLY A 248 13.87 33.29 8.39
N GLN A 249 13.01 33.36 7.41
CA GLN A 249 11.59 33.67 7.56
C GLN A 249 10.81 32.52 8.21
N PRO A 250 9.79 32.81 9.05
CA PRO A 250 8.90 31.77 9.54
C PRO A 250 8.03 31.21 8.41
N VAL A 251 7.92 29.88 8.31
CA VAL A 251 7.02 29.18 7.41
C VAL A 251 6.04 28.33 8.22
N PRO A 252 4.73 28.41 7.99
CA PRO A 252 3.74 27.66 8.76
C PRO A 252 3.86 26.17 8.51
N VAL A 253 3.52 25.37 9.53
CA VAL A 253 3.53 23.89 9.44
C VAL A 253 2.08 23.40 9.40
N TRP A 254 1.73 22.71 8.32
CA TRP A 254 0.43 22.13 8.07
C TRP A 254 0.48 20.60 8.11
N ILE A 255 -0.66 19.97 8.29
CA ILE A 255 -0.86 18.56 7.97
C ILE A 255 -1.81 18.47 6.78
N ALA A 256 -1.55 17.54 5.85
CA ALA A 256 -2.43 17.31 4.71
C ALA A 256 -2.47 15.83 4.31
N ASP A 257 -3.60 15.39 3.79
CA ASP A 257 -3.85 14.00 3.50
C ASP A 257 -3.11 13.47 2.25
N TYR A 258 -2.64 14.35 1.35
CA TYR A 258 -1.86 13.96 0.18
C TYR A 258 -0.37 13.74 0.46
N VAL A 259 0.11 14.04 1.67
CA VAL A 259 1.47 13.71 2.14
C VAL A 259 1.45 12.37 2.86
N LEU A 260 2.40 11.49 2.54
CA LEU A 260 2.48 10.14 3.07
C LEU A 260 3.77 9.91 3.86
N THR A 261 3.68 9.18 4.99
CA THR A 261 4.86 8.73 5.75
C THR A 261 5.66 7.64 5.05
N SER A 262 5.08 6.99 4.05
CA SER A 262 5.74 5.97 3.22
C SER A 262 6.65 6.57 2.14
N TYR A 263 6.60 7.89 1.90
CA TYR A 263 7.42 8.58 0.91
C TYR A 263 8.35 9.62 1.56
N GLY A 264 9.65 9.51 1.29
CA GLY A 264 10.66 10.40 1.85
C GLY A 264 10.66 10.40 3.37
N THR A 265 10.65 11.60 3.95
CA THR A 265 10.61 11.82 5.40
C THR A 265 9.19 11.88 5.99
N GLY A 266 8.15 11.82 5.16
CA GLY A 266 6.76 12.11 5.57
C GLY A 266 6.49 13.60 5.79
N ALA A 267 7.40 14.45 5.34
CA ALA A 267 7.31 15.91 5.34
C ALA A 267 7.75 16.45 3.97
N VAL A 268 7.04 17.41 3.45
CA VAL A 268 7.34 18.03 2.16
C VAL A 268 7.41 19.55 2.25
N MET A 269 8.22 20.16 1.40
CA MET A 269 8.18 21.59 1.13
C MET A 269 6.92 21.89 0.34
N PHE A 270 6.18 22.91 0.74
CA PHE A 270 4.99 23.39 0.04
C PHE A 270 5.35 24.54 -0.88
N VAL A 271 5.24 24.31 -2.20
CA VAL A 271 5.71 25.23 -3.24
C VAL A 271 4.63 25.42 -4.33
N PRO A 272 3.55 26.15 -4.06
CA PRO A 272 2.41 26.30 -4.98
C PRO A 272 2.76 26.83 -6.39
N ALA A 273 3.87 27.54 -6.51
CA ALA A 273 4.34 28.07 -7.80
C ALA A 273 4.94 26.99 -8.73
N HIS A 274 5.25 25.79 -8.21
CA HIS A 274 5.98 24.73 -8.93
C HIS A 274 5.42 23.32 -8.76
N ASP A 275 4.36 23.14 -7.98
CA ASP A 275 3.69 21.85 -7.81
C ASP A 275 2.17 22.06 -7.90
N GLU A 276 1.52 21.28 -8.79
CA GLU A 276 0.08 21.42 -9.07
C GLU A 276 -0.78 20.96 -7.87
N ARG A 277 -0.30 20.03 -7.06
CA ARG A 277 -1.01 19.57 -5.85
C ARG A 277 -0.97 20.65 -4.77
N ASP A 278 0.20 21.26 -4.62
CA ASP A 278 0.38 22.39 -3.69
C ASP A 278 -0.45 23.60 -4.12
N PHE A 279 -0.49 23.86 -5.44
CA PHE A 279 -1.34 24.94 -5.99
C PHE A 279 -2.84 24.66 -5.75
N ALA A 280 -3.28 23.41 -5.94
CA ALA A 280 -4.66 23.03 -5.70
C ALA A 280 -5.05 23.09 -4.21
N PHE A 281 -4.09 22.90 -3.32
CA PHE A 281 -4.29 23.01 -1.86
C PHE A 281 -4.29 24.47 -1.38
N ALA A 282 -3.52 25.39 -2.01
CA ALA A 282 -3.42 26.81 -1.67
C ALA A 282 -4.71 27.58 -1.98
#